data_6d41780bd5d665cb652a5ba146906bd4
#
_entry.id   6d41780bd5d665cb652a5ba146906bd4
#
_cell.length_a   1.000
_cell.length_b   1.000
_cell.length_c   1.000
_cell.angle_alpha   90.00
_cell.angle_beta   90.00
_cell.angle_gamma   90.00
#
_symmetry.space_group_name_H-M   'P 1'
#
loop_
_entity.id
_entity.type
_entity.pdbx_description
1 polymer ?
#
loop_
_entity_poly.entity_id
_entity_poly.type
_entity_poly.pdbx_seq_one_letter_code
_entity_poly.pdbx_strand_id
1 'polypeptide(L)'
;MCKVAEKSYQELCEALLGQEAYKVSELTAQKLYRLEDTDELKAYGLDKQKAEAFLCGVELGKRAFTETKAEEKRRCCDPQDLAEFMMPKLRYLNHEEFWVIAADSKNRIIEARAILKGTLTNCYVHPREIFKYAIMKNAASIFVAHNHPSGFAVPSNDDKKLTRDIVKAGAIMGIPCLDHIIIGDGSYYSFQEDEQM
;
A
#
# COMPACT_ATOMS: atom_id res chain seq x y z
N MET A 1 -23.18 24.28 10.35
CA MET A 1 -22.35 23.07 10.60
C MET A 1 -21.22 23.09 9.58
N CYS A 2 -19.98 23.17 10.04
CA CYS A 2 -18.82 23.16 9.13
C CYS A 2 -18.58 21.72 8.67
N LYS A 3 -18.79 21.44 7.36
CA LYS A 3 -18.53 20.11 6.80
C LYS A 3 -17.03 19.99 6.49
N VAL A 4 -16.29 19.33 7.35
CA VAL A 4 -14.84 19.11 7.21
C VAL A 4 -14.47 18.43 5.89
N ALA A 5 -15.35 17.53 5.39
CA ALA A 5 -15.14 16.83 4.13
C ALA A 5 -15.14 17.72 2.86
N GLU A 6 -15.64 18.95 2.95
CA GLU A 6 -15.68 19.91 1.83
C GLU A 6 -14.49 20.88 1.83
N LYS A 7 -13.61 20.77 2.84
CA LYS A 7 -12.44 21.67 2.98
C LYS A 7 -11.30 21.23 2.09
N SER A 8 -10.64 22.19 1.46
CA SER A 8 -9.37 21.98 0.77
C SER A 8 -8.26 21.58 1.75
N TYR A 9 -7.17 21.02 1.22
CA TYR A 9 -5.99 20.69 2.03
C TYR A 9 -5.48 21.89 2.83
N GLN A 10 -5.41 23.05 2.21
CA GLN A 10 -4.97 24.28 2.87
C GLN A 10 -5.90 24.68 4.03
N GLU A 11 -7.22 24.64 3.84
CA GLU A 11 -8.19 24.93 4.90
C GLU A 11 -8.14 23.94 6.06
N LEU A 12 -7.78 22.68 5.79
CA LEU A 12 -7.55 21.68 6.83
C LEU A 12 -6.28 21.98 7.64
N CYS A 13 -5.19 22.36 6.96
CA CYS A 13 -3.96 22.81 7.63
C CYS A 13 -4.20 24.07 8.47
N GLU A 14 -4.94 25.06 7.95
CA GLU A 14 -5.31 26.26 8.69
C GLU A 14 -6.16 25.98 9.93
N ALA A 15 -7.06 25.00 9.85
CA ALA A 15 -7.87 24.58 10.99
C ALA A 15 -7.04 23.90 12.10
N LEU A 16 -5.96 23.20 11.75
CA LEU A 16 -5.07 22.50 12.67
C LEU A 16 -3.96 23.39 13.23
N LEU A 17 -3.37 24.24 12.40
CA LEU A 17 -2.14 24.98 12.71
C LEU A 17 -2.36 26.50 12.82
N GLY A 18 -3.55 26.98 12.50
CA GLY A 18 -3.85 28.41 12.52
C GLY A 18 -2.97 29.19 11.54
N GLN A 19 -2.39 30.28 12.02
CA GLN A 19 -1.53 31.16 11.21
C GLN A 19 -0.24 30.50 10.70
N GLU A 20 0.11 29.33 11.22
CA GLU A 20 1.33 28.61 10.82
C GLU A 20 1.09 27.58 9.71
N ALA A 21 -0.13 27.47 9.21
CA ALA A 21 -0.51 26.53 8.14
C ALA A 21 0.35 26.66 6.87
N TYR A 22 0.78 27.89 6.55
CA TYR A 22 1.63 28.14 5.39
C TYR A 22 2.96 27.39 5.43
N LYS A 23 3.45 27.05 6.62
CA LYS A 23 4.70 26.31 6.81
C LYS A 23 4.64 24.87 6.28
N VAL A 24 3.45 24.30 6.21
CA VAL A 24 3.20 22.92 5.73
C VAL A 24 2.36 22.88 4.45
N SER A 25 1.95 24.04 3.93
CA SER A 25 1.08 24.12 2.74
C SER A 25 1.71 23.55 1.46
N GLU A 26 3.04 23.47 1.40
CA GLU A 26 3.78 22.90 0.29
C GLU A 26 4.04 21.39 0.42
N LEU A 27 3.64 20.77 1.56
CA LEU A 27 3.77 19.36 1.74
C LEU A 27 2.77 18.61 0.85
N THR A 28 3.27 17.77 -0.03
CA THR A 28 2.42 16.89 -0.82
C THR A 28 1.82 15.79 0.06
N ALA A 29 0.72 15.18 -0.38
CA ALA A 29 0.11 14.04 0.30
C ALA A 29 1.13 12.90 0.53
N GLN A 30 2.06 12.71 -0.42
CA GLN A 30 3.14 11.73 -0.31
C GLN A 30 4.12 12.07 0.82
N LYS A 31 4.54 13.32 0.93
CA LYS A 31 5.42 13.78 2.02
C LYS A 31 4.73 13.65 3.37
N LEU A 32 3.44 14.04 3.46
CA LEU A 32 2.64 13.90 4.69
C LEU A 32 2.54 12.45 5.15
N TYR A 33 2.27 11.54 4.21
CA TYR A 33 2.16 10.12 4.55
C TYR A 33 3.48 9.54 5.07
N ARG A 34 4.63 10.07 4.63
CA ARG A 34 5.98 9.63 5.04
C ARG A 34 6.48 10.27 6.33
N LEU A 35 5.81 11.29 6.86
CA LEU A 35 6.22 11.90 8.13
C LEU A 35 6.11 10.89 9.26
N GLU A 36 7.21 10.68 9.98
CA GLU A 36 7.31 9.73 11.08
C GLU A 36 7.64 10.40 12.42
N ASP A 37 8.31 11.55 12.37
CA ASP A 37 8.70 12.25 13.58
C ASP A 37 8.49 13.77 13.54
N THR A 38 8.54 14.39 14.75
CA THR A 38 8.36 15.82 14.92
C THR A 38 9.54 16.64 14.43
N ASP A 39 10.73 16.04 14.29
CA ASP A 39 11.94 16.78 13.92
C ASP A 39 11.90 17.22 12.47
N GLU A 40 11.27 16.42 11.61
CA GLU A 40 11.00 16.82 10.23
C GLU A 40 10.10 18.06 10.16
N LEU A 41 9.05 18.12 10.98
CA LEU A 41 8.14 19.27 11.03
C LEU A 41 8.76 20.51 11.70
N LYS A 42 9.69 20.33 12.62
CA LYS A 42 10.47 21.43 13.18
C LYS A 42 11.33 22.13 12.13
N ALA A 43 11.83 21.40 11.13
CA ALA A 43 12.56 21.97 10.01
C ALA A 43 11.70 22.96 9.19
N TYR A 44 10.38 22.79 9.22
CA TYR A 44 9.42 23.75 8.67
C TYR A 44 9.05 24.88 9.66
N GLY A 45 9.68 24.92 10.84
CA GLY A 45 9.51 26.00 11.82
C GLY A 45 8.26 25.85 12.71
N LEU A 46 7.67 24.65 12.80
CA LEU A 46 6.59 24.39 13.75
C LEU A 46 7.16 24.19 15.17
N ASP A 47 6.45 24.69 16.17
CA ASP A 47 6.76 24.34 17.55
C ASP A 47 6.45 22.85 17.84
N LYS A 48 7.05 22.32 18.91
CA LYS A 48 6.93 20.90 19.25
C LYS A 48 5.47 20.45 19.44
N GLN A 49 4.66 21.26 20.12
CA GLN A 49 3.28 20.90 20.43
C GLN A 49 2.40 20.84 19.17
N LYS A 50 2.58 21.78 18.26
CA LYS A 50 1.87 21.82 16.97
C LYS A 50 2.34 20.71 16.04
N ALA A 51 3.63 20.42 16.01
CA ALA A 51 4.18 19.31 15.24
C ALA A 51 3.61 17.97 15.70
N GLU A 52 3.54 17.73 17.02
CA GLU A 52 2.92 16.54 17.61
C GLU A 52 1.43 16.44 17.25
N ALA A 53 0.67 17.53 17.42
CA ALA A 53 -0.75 17.53 17.09
C ALA A 53 -1.01 17.25 15.60
N PHE A 54 -0.20 17.81 14.72
CA PHE A 54 -0.30 17.60 13.29
C PHE A 54 0.00 16.14 12.90
N LEU A 55 1.09 15.56 13.44
CA LEU A 55 1.43 14.15 13.22
C LEU A 55 0.35 13.21 13.76
N CYS A 56 -0.20 13.49 14.95
CA CYS A 56 -1.33 12.73 15.46
C CYS A 56 -2.53 12.77 14.52
N GLY A 57 -2.84 13.92 13.93
CA GLY A 57 -3.91 14.04 12.93
C GLY A 57 -3.64 13.21 11.67
N VAL A 58 -2.41 13.24 11.16
CA VAL A 58 -1.98 12.42 10.02
C VAL A 58 -2.09 10.94 10.36
N GLU A 59 -1.61 10.52 11.53
CA GLU A 59 -1.64 9.12 11.95
C GLU A 59 -3.07 8.63 12.20
N LEU A 60 -3.94 9.45 12.79
CA LEU A 60 -5.36 9.13 12.94
C LEU A 60 -6.02 8.93 11.57
N GLY A 61 -5.71 9.78 10.60
CA GLY A 61 -6.18 9.63 9.24
C GLY A 61 -5.71 8.31 8.60
N LYS A 62 -4.44 7.96 8.77
CA LYS A 62 -3.89 6.68 8.30
C LYS A 62 -4.63 5.49 8.91
N ARG A 63 -4.84 5.49 10.24
CA ARG A 63 -5.55 4.41 10.95
C ARG A 63 -7.02 4.34 10.55
N ALA A 64 -7.74 5.45 10.55
CA ALA A 64 -9.14 5.49 10.16
C ALA A 64 -9.35 4.93 8.75
N PHE A 65 -8.44 5.25 7.81
CA PHE A 65 -8.51 4.73 6.45
C PHE A 65 -8.25 3.22 6.37
N THR A 66 -7.38 2.68 7.24
CA THR A 66 -7.08 1.25 7.31
C THR A 66 -8.14 0.45 8.06
N GLU A 67 -8.73 1.01 9.13
CA GLU A 67 -9.69 0.32 9.99
C GLU A 67 -11.09 0.23 9.40
N THR A 68 -11.53 1.25 8.65
CA THR A 68 -12.89 1.29 8.04
C THR A 68 -13.15 0.17 7.03
N LYS A 69 -12.14 -0.57 6.60
CA LYS A 69 -12.26 -1.69 5.66
C LYS A 69 -12.02 -3.07 6.30
N ALA A 70 -11.82 -3.16 7.62
CA ALA A 70 -11.43 -4.41 8.28
C ALA A 70 -12.61 -5.33 8.67
N GLU A 71 -13.85 -4.85 8.66
CA GLU A 71 -14.99 -5.61 9.21
C GLU A 71 -15.72 -6.49 8.20
N GLU A 72 -15.63 -6.24 6.89
CA GLU A 72 -16.10 -7.18 5.87
C GLU A 72 -14.89 -7.83 5.18
N LYS A 73 -14.86 -9.17 5.13
CA LYS A 73 -13.86 -9.90 4.33
C LYS A 73 -14.00 -9.44 2.88
N ARG A 74 -13.18 -8.45 2.50
CA ARG A 74 -13.23 -7.85 1.17
C ARG A 74 -13.03 -8.93 0.12
N ARG A 75 -13.90 -8.95 -0.85
CA ARG A 75 -13.80 -9.84 -2.00
C ARG A 75 -13.05 -9.11 -3.12
N CYS A 76 -12.05 -9.76 -3.69
CA CYS A 76 -11.36 -9.27 -4.89
C CYS A 76 -11.92 -10.02 -6.09
N CYS A 77 -12.76 -9.34 -6.89
CA CYS A 77 -13.36 -9.91 -8.09
C CYS A 77 -12.61 -9.48 -9.35
N ASP A 78 -11.97 -8.34 -9.31
CA ASP A 78 -11.20 -7.76 -10.41
C ASP A 78 -9.90 -7.12 -9.89
N PRO A 79 -8.96 -6.78 -10.79
CA PRO A 79 -7.71 -6.12 -10.43
C PRO A 79 -7.88 -4.78 -9.73
N GLN A 80 -8.95 -4.03 -10.05
CA GLN A 80 -9.24 -2.75 -9.41
C GLN A 80 -9.53 -2.93 -7.92
N ASP A 81 -10.32 -3.96 -7.54
CA ASP A 81 -10.60 -4.29 -6.13
C ASP A 81 -9.30 -4.52 -5.34
N LEU A 82 -8.36 -5.25 -5.96
CA LEU A 82 -7.05 -5.55 -5.37
C LEU A 82 -6.19 -4.30 -5.27
N ALA A 83 -6.17 -3.48 -6.32
CA ALA A 83 -5.43 -2.23 -6.33
C ALA A 83 -5.95 -1.26 -5.28
N GLU A 84 -7.26 -1.09 -5.15
CA GLU A 84 -7.88 -0.28 -4.10
C GLU A 84 -7.58 -0.78 -2.68
N PHE A 85 -7.44 -2.09 -2.50
CA PHE A 85 -7.05 -2.67 -1.22
C PHE A 85 -5.59 -2.43 -0.88
N MET A 86 -4.71 -2.49 -1.89
CA MET A 86 -3.26 -2.38 -1.68
C MET A 86 -2.72 -0.95 -1.80
N MET A 87 -3.38 -0.07 -2.57
CA MET A 87 -2.94 1.31 -2.79
C MET A 87 -2.64 2.07 -1.49
N PRO A 88 -3.52 2.05 -0.47
CA PRO A 88 -3.25 2.76 0.79
C PRO A 88 -2.06 2.24 1.57
N LYS A 89 -1.68 0.98 1.34
CA LYS A 89 -0.58 0.31 2.05
C LYS A 89 0.77 0.53 1.40
N LEU A 90 0.78 0.71 0.07
CA LEU A 90 1.99 0.64 -0.74
C LEU A 90 2.38 1.95 -1.42
N ARG A 91 1.39 2.81 -1.78
CA ARG A 91 1.59 3.96 -2.65
C ARG A 91 2.72 4.90 -2.23
N TYR A 92 2.86 5.13 -0.93
CA TYR A 92 3.74 6.17 -0.41
C TYR A 92 5.01 5.64 0.28
N LEU A 93 5.25 4.35 0.18
CA LEU A 93 6.47 3.77 0.74
C LEU A 93 7.70 4.26 -0.04
N ASN A 94 8.77 4.54 0.69
CA ASN A 94 10.06 4.96 0.13
C ASN A 94 11.00 3.78 -0.18
N HIS A 95 10.53 2.56 0.03
CA HIS A 95 11.20 1.29 -0.24
C HIS A 95 10.21 0.32 -0.89
N GLU A 96 10.72 -0.69 -1.56
CA GLU A 96 9.88 -1.75 -2.12
C GLU A 96 9.41 -2.70 -1.03
N GLU A 97 8.13 -3.01 -1.01
CA GLU A 97 7.56 -4.09 -0.23
C GLU A 97 6.85 -5.08 -1.16
N PHE A 98 7.11 -6.35 -0.96
CA PHE A 98 6.39 -7.42 -1.63
C PHE A 98 5.39 -8.06 -0.68
N TRP A 99 4.12 -8.05 -1.09
CA TRP A 99 2.99 -8.51 -0.29
C TRP A 99 2.36 -9.76 -0.90
N VAL A 100 1.90 -10.65 -0.02
CA VAL A 100 1.05 -11.79 -0.37
C VAL A 100 -0.29 -11.62 0.30
N ILE A 101 -1.33 -11.78 -0.49
CA ILE A 101 -2.72 -11.68 -0.09
C ILE A 101 -3.33 -13.08 -0.22
N ALA A 102 -3.57 -13.73 0.93
CA ALA A 102 -4.23 -15.03 1.00
C ALA A 102 -5.73 -14.86 0.82
N ALA A 103 -6.35 -15.66 -0.06
CA ALA A 103 -7.78 -15.63 -0.32
C ALA A 103 -8.43 -17.01 -0.16
N ASP A 104 -9.72 -16.99 0.17
CA ASP A 104 -10.55 -18.19 0.23
C ASP A 104 -11.09 -18.58 -1.16
N SER A 105 -11.84 -19.71 -1.25
CA SER A 105 -12.42 -20.22 -2.49
C SER A 105 -13.46 -19.29 -3.15
N LYS A 106 -13.82 -18.20 -2.50
CA LYS A 106 -14.73 -17.15 -3.01
C LYS A 106 -14.00 -15.85 -3.29
N ASN A 107 -12.64 -15.88 -3.36
CA ASN A 107 -11.75 -14.73 -3.53
C ASN A 107 -11.93 -13.67 -2.42
N ARG A 108 -12.35 -14.07 -1.21
CA ARG A 108 -12.38 -13.17 -0.06
C ARG A 108 -11.01 -13.16 0.61
N ILE A 109 -10.50 -11.98 0.89
CA ILE A 109 -9.21 -11.81 1.55
C ILE A 109 -9.29 -12.41 2.95
N ILE A 110 -8.43 -13.40 3.22
CA ILE A 110 -8.22 -13.98 4.54
C ILE A 110 -7.29 -13.08 5.34
N GLU A 111 -6.15 -12.75 4.76
CA GLU A 111 -5.13 -11.88 5.35
C GLU A 111 -4.15 -11.42 4.26
N ALA A 112 -3.57 -10.23 4.43
CA ALA A 112 -2.49 -9.73 3.60
C ALA A 112 -1.25 -9.42 4.46
N ARG A 113 -0.06 -9.77 3.95
CA ARG A 113 1.19 -9.60 4.69
C ARG A 113 2.34 -9.22 3.76
N ALA A 114 3.17 -8.28 4.20
CA ALA A 114 4.48 -8.05 3.60
C ALA A 114 5.39 -9.26 3.88
N ILE A 115 5.83 -9.93 2.83
CA ILE A 115 6.77 -11.05 2.92
C ILE A 115 8.21 -10.55 2.85
N LEU A 116 8.42 -9.47 2.11
CA LEU A 116 9.72 -8.85 1.98
C LEU A 116 9.57 -7.34 2.06
N LYS A 117 10.47 -6.73 2.82
CA LYS A 117 10.72 -5.28 2.86
C LYS A 117 12.13 -5.08 2.34
N GLY A 118 12.24 -4.54 1.13
CA GLY A 118 13.51 -4.36 0.45
C GLY A 118 14.24 -3.10 0.86
N THR A 119 15.55 -3.10 0.69
CA THR A 119 16.36 -1.89 0.55
C THR A 119 16.43 -1.50 -0.92
N LEU A 120 16.73 -0.25 -1.23
CA LEU A 120 16.70 0.40 -2.56
C LEU A 120 17.34 -0.39 -3.74
N THR A 121 17.99 -1.52 -3.52
CA THR A 121 18.84 -2.15 -4.54
C THR A 121 18.57 -3.62 -4.86
N ASN A 122 17.90 -4.42 -4.03
CA ASN A 122 17.61 -5.82 -4.37
C ASN A 122 16.48 -6.40 -3.51
N CYS A 123 15.36 -6.72 -4.14
CA CYS A 123 14.24 -7.41 -3.50
C CYS A 123 14.05 -8.77 -4.19
N TYR A 124 14.76 -9.82 -3.74
CA TYR A 124 14.56 -11.15 -4.30
C TYR A 124 13.58 -11.94 -3.43
N VAL A 125 12.34 -12.08 -3.91
CA VAL A 125 11.32 -12.91 -3.28
C VAL A 125 11.42 -14.33 -3.84
N HIS A 126 11.57 -15.32 -2.96
CA HIS A 126 11.53 -16.70 -3.40
C HIS A 126 10.11 -17.27 -3.26
N PRO A 127 9.55 -17.98 -4.28
CA PRO A 127 8.20 -18.57 -4.23
C PRO A 127 7.92 -19.38 -2.97
N ARG A 128 8.90 -20.06 -2.39
CA ARG A 128 8.72 -20.83 -1.15
C ARG A 128 8.23 -19.99 0.03
N GLU A 129 8.64 -18.71 0.15
CA GLU A 129 8.20 -17.85 1.25
C GLU A 129 6.73 -17.40 1.03
N ILE A 130 6.35 -17.19 -0.22
CA ILE A 130 4.98 -16.88 -0.65
C ILE A 130 4.06 -18.05 -0.29
N PHE A 131 4.39 -19.25 -0.77
CA PHE A 131 3.54 -20.42 -0.56
C PHE A 131 3.58 -20.97 0.87
N LYS A 132 4.69 -20.80 1.59
CA LYS A 132 4.73 -21.05 3.04
C LYS A 132 3.65 -20.23 3.76
N TYR A 133 3.56 -18.95 3.46
CA TYR A 133 2.53 -18.08 4.04
C TYR A 133 1.12 -18.50 3.61
N ALA A 134 0.91 -18.76 2.31
CA ALA A 134 -0.38 -19.20 1.77
C ALA A 134 -0.89 -20.49 2.47
N ILE A 135 -0.03 -21.46 2.64
CA ILE A 135 -0.34 -22.73 3.34
C ILE A 135 -0.70 -22.47 4.80
N MET A 136 0.09 -21.65 5.51
CA MET A 136 -0.19 -21.30 6.91
C MET A 136 -1.53 -20.59 7.09
N LYS A 137 -2.04 -19.91 6.07
CA LYS A 137 -3.33 -19.23 6.09
C LYS A 137 -4.47 -20.07 5.51
N ASN A 138 -4.23 -21.33 5.15
CA ASN A 138 -5.19 -22.20 4.47
C ASN A 138 -5.80 -21.50 3.24
N ALA A 139 -4.99 -20.79 2.46
CA ALA A 139 -5.43 -20.09 1.28
C ALA A 139 -5.85 -21.06 0.18
N ALA A 140 -7.00 -20.79 -0.45
CA ALA A 140 -7.43 -21.48 -1.67
C ALA A 140 -6.76 -20.89 -2.92
N SER A 141 -6.40 -19.59 -2.87
CA SER A 141 -5.71 -18.83 -3.90
C SER A 141 -4.91 -17.71 -3.26
N ILE A 142 -4.03 -17.09 -4.04
CA ILE A 142 -3.30 -15.91 -3.62
C ILE A 142 -3.38 -14.82 -4.69
N PHE A 143 -3.22 -13.59 -4.22
CA PHE A 143 -2.76 -12.47 -5.03
C PHE A 143 -1.41 -12.01 -4.50
N VAL A 144 -0.63 -11.36 -5.34
CA VAL A 144 0.62 -10.72 -4.90
C VAL A 144 0.65 -9.27 -5.34
N ALA A 145 1.32 -8.44 -4.58
CA ALA A 145 1.44 -7.01 -4.86
C ALA A 145 2.80 -6.49 -4.43
N HIS A 146 3.35 -5.55 -5.18
CA HIS A 146 4.50 -4.77 -4.74
C HIS A 146 4.37 -3.32 -5.22
N ASN A 147 5.16 -2.44 -4.64
CA ASN A 147 5.22 -1.04 -5.05
C ASN A 147 6.53 -0.71 -5.72
N HIS A 148 6.47 0.26 -6.62
CA HIS A 148 7.65 0.95 -7.14
C HIS A 148 7.79 2.32 -6.46
N PRO A 149 8.83 2.57 -5.67
CA PRO A 149 9.06 3.88 -5.03
C PRO A 149 9.27 5.02 -6.03
N SER A 150 9.60 4.70 -7.29
CA SER A 150 9.66 5.67 -8.39
C SER A 150 8.29 6.27 -8.73
N GLY A 151 7.18 5.65 -8.29
CA GLY A 151 5.82 6.03 -8.62
C GLY A 151 5.28 5.49 -9.94
N PHE A 152 6.12 4.83 -10.76
CA PHE A 152 5.70 4.26 -12.04
C PHE A 152 5.38 2.76 -11.90
N ALA A 153 4.16 2.36 -12.20
CA ALA A 153 3.70 0.97 -12.13
C ALA A 153 4.06 0.17 -13.40
N VAL A 154 5.28 0.31 -13.92
CA VAL A 154 5.72 -0.38 -15.13
C VAL A 154 6.54 -1.62 -14.75
N PRO A 155 6.13 -2.84 -15.17
CA PRO A 155 6.81 -4.06 -14.79
C PRO A 155 8.21 -4.18 -15.36
N SER A 156 9.18 -4.51 -14.53
CA SER A 156 10.54 -4.88 -14.94
C SER A 156 10.60 -6.30 -15.52
N ASN A 157 11.73 -6.67 -16.10
CA ASN A 157 11.96 -8.04 -16.54
C ASN A 157 12.02 -9.03 -15.38
N ASP A 158 12.50 -8.58 -14.21
CA ASP A 158 12.56 -9.39 -13.00
C ASP A 158 11.16 -9.63 -12.42
N ASP A 159 10.27 -8.62 -12.46
CA ASP A 159 8.85 -8.77 -12.07
C ASP A 159 8.16 -9.80 -12.96
N LYS A 160 8.36 -9.71 -14.28
CA LYS A 160 7.81 -10.67 -15.24
C LYS A 160 8.31 -12.09 -15.00
N LYS A 161 9.60 -12.24 -14.67
CA LYS A 161 10.18 -13.54 -14.33
C LYS A 161 9.60 -14.09 -13.03
N LEU A 162 9.58 -13.26 -11.98
CA LEU A 162 9.03 -13.63 -10.68
C LEU A 162 7.56 -14.05 -10.79
N THR A 163 6.75 -13.31 -11.54
CA THR A 163 5.34 -13.63 -11.79
C THR A 163 5.20 -15.02 -12.39
N ARG A 164 5.94 -15.32 -13.45
CA ARG A 164 5.93 -16.66 -14.08
C ARG A 164 6.34 -17.77 -13.11
N ASP A 165 7.33 -17.52 -12.27
CA ASP A 165 7.80 -18.51 -11.30
C ASP A 165 6.76 -18.75 -10.19
N ILE A 166 6.05 -17.69 -9.76
CA ILE A 166 4.95 -17.80 -8.79
C ILE A 166 3.78 -18.58 -9.40
N VAL A 167 3.36 -18.26 -10.62
CA VAL A 167 2.25 -18.95 -11.31
C VAL A 167 2.54 -20.45 -11.46
N LYS A 168 3.75 -20.82 -11.91
CA LYS A 168 4.18 -22.21 -12.02
C LYS A 168 4.17 -22.92 -10.67
N ALA A 169 4.71 -22.28 -9.63
CA ALA A 169 4.73 -22.84 -8.29
C ALA A 169 3.30 -23.02 -7.74
N GLY A 170 2.42 -22.04 -7.98
CA GLY A 170 1.02 -22.10 -7.57
C GLY A 170 0.26 -23.23 -8.20
N ALA A 171 0.48 -23.49 -9.49
CA ALA A 171 -0.10 -24.62 -10.20
C ALA A 171 0.33 -25.98 -9.60
N ILE A 172 1.62 -26.12 -9.24
CA ILE A 172 2.15 -27.32 -8.60
C ILE A 172 1.57 -27.51 -7.18
N MET A 173 1.43 -26.40 -6.43
CA MET A 173 0.97 -26.43 -5.05
C MET A 173 -0.57 -26.53 -4.93
N GLY A 174 -1.32 -26.41 -6.03
CA GLY A 174 -2.77 -26.34 -6.00
C GLY A 174 -3.32 -25.04 -5.36
N ILE A 175 -2.51 -23.98 -5.30
CA ILE A 175 -2.85 -22.65 -4.77
C ILE A 175 -2.54 -21.64 -5.87
N PRO A 176 -3.47 -21.39 -6.81
CA PRO A 176 -3.22 -20.49 -7.94
C PRO A 176 -2.95 -19.05 -7.48
N CYS A 177 -2.02 -18.38 -8.16
CA CYS A 177 -1.89 -16.94 -8.12
C CYS A 177 -2.88 -16.34 -9.11
N LEU A 178 -3.84 -15.55 -8.62
CA LEU A 178 -4.94 -15.01 -9.44
C LEU A 178 -4.56 -13.69 -10.11
N ASP A 179 -3.69 -12.89 -9.47
CA ASP A 179 -3.12 -11.70 -10.06
C ASP A 179 -1.83 -11.29 -9.34
N HIS A 180 -1.01 -10.54 -10.06
CA HIS A 180 0.12 -9.80 -9.55
C HIS A 180 -0.06 -8.33 -9.93
N ILE A 181 -0.12 -7.43 -8.95
CA ILE A 181 -0.25 -6.00 -9.21
C ILE A 181 0.99 -5.23 -8.76
N ILE A 182 1.32 -4.21 -9.53
CA ILE A 182 2.36 -3.24 -9.18
C ILE A 182 1.67 -1.92 -8.84
N ILE A 183 1.98 -1.36 -7.68
CA ILE A 183 1.43 -0.08 -7.22
C ILE A 183 2.43 1.04 -7.48
N GLY A 184 1.97 2.04 -8.22
CA GLY A 184 2.65 3.30 -8.42
C GLY A 184 2.02 4.45 -7.65
N ASP A 185 2.31 5.68 -8.05
CA ASP A 185 1.72 6.87 -7.45
C ASP A 185 0.33 7.17 -8.05
N GLY A 186 -0.70 6.56 -7.47
CA GLY A 186 -2.09 6.69 -7.91
C GLY A 186 -2.45 5.90 -9.17
N SER A 187 -1.54 5.04 -9.63
CA SER A 187 -1.74 4.10 -10.74
C SER A 187 -1.36 2.69 -10.32
N TYR A 188 -1.86 1.70 -11.03
CA TYR A 188 -1.44 0.32 -10.86
C TYR A 188 -1.24 -0.35 -12.22
N TYR A 189 -0.54 -1.47 -12.21
CA TYR A 189 -0.43 -2.41 -13.33
C TYR A 189 -0.87 -3.79 -12.84
N SER A 190 -1.65 -4.51 -13.62
CA SER A 190 -2.07 -5.88 -13.36
C SER A 190 -1.52 -6.81 -14.43
N PHE A 191 -0.86 -7.88 -14.01
CA PHE A 191 -0.39 -8.92 -14.91
C PHE A 191 -1.53 -9.75 -15.50
N GLN A 192 -2.64 -9.86 -14.80
CA GLN A 192 -3.82 -10.58 -15.25
C GLN A 192 -4.56 -9.78 -16.34
N GLU A 193 -4.73 -8.46 -16.18
CA GLU A 193 -5.34 -7.59 -17.21
C GLU A 193 -4.52 -7.57 -18.50
N ASP A 194 -3.20 -7.66 -18.39
CA ASP A 194 -2.27 -7.60 -19.53
C ASP A 194 -1.94 -8.99 -20.12
N GLU A 195 -2.70 -10.03 -19.70
CA GLU A 195 -2.57 -11.42 -20.16
C GLU A 195 -1.13 -11.98 -20.04
N GLN A 196 -0.38 -11.57 -19.03
CA GLN A 196 1.02 -11.98 -18.81
C GLN A 196 1.19 -12.99 -17.64
N MET A 197 0.09 -13.67 -17.23
CA MET A 197 0.10 -14.72 -16.20
C MET A 197 0.00 -16.12 -16.78
#